data_5d1dfcc3073605e772748de14b92bcd9
#
_entry.id   5d1dfcc3073605e772748de14b92bcd9
#
_cell.length_a   1.000
_cell.length_b   1.000
_cell.length_c   1.000
_cell.angle_alpha   90.00
_cell.angle_beta   90.00
_cell.angle_gamma   90.00
#
_symmetry.space_group_name_H-M   'P 1'
#
loop_
_entity.id
_entity.type
_entity.pdbx_description
1 polymer ?
#
loop_
_entity_poly.entity_id
_entity_poly.type
_entity_poly.pdbx_seq_one_letter_code
_entity_poly.pdbx_strand_id
1 'polypeptide(L)'
;MKDDKLKDDKVKDQKRKEDSFSKGTNFSKGRSIVYSITLAMAVCLLTGLAITFNVKRIEAKRTSIAIEAVQDLYQFSKVEDLDKNMVKLKDFTTQSVYNQLTVDNEERTLNTYLKFKGAPTTVNVVKATSSYILYTLTNENIDKDRVFIFMYDFNSKGQISKVRESECLDFLK
;
A
#
# COMPACT_ATOMS: atom_id res chain seq x y z
N MET A 1 36.89 -67.15 -45.33
CA MET A 1 35.63 -66.45 -45.55
C MET A 1 34.67 -66.41 -44.28
N LYS A 2 35.13 -66.70 -43.09
CA LYS A 2 34.32 -66.66 -41.85
C LYS A 2 34.70 -65.51 -40.92
N ASP A 3 35.88 -64.94 -41.09
CA ASP A 3 36.38 -63.91 -40.16
C ASP A 3 35.88 -62.48 -40.45
N ASP A 4 35.46 -62.16 -41.65
CA ASP A 4 34.99 -60.82 -42.02
C ASP A 4 33.56 -60.55 -41.52
N LYS A 5 32.69 -61.57 -41.41
CA LYS A 5 31.34 -61.39 -40.87
C LYS A 5 31.31 -61.05 -39.34
N LEU A 6 32.31 -61.55 -38.60
CA LEU A 6 32.39 -61.34 -37.17
C LEU A 6 32.82 -59.87 -36.81
N LYS A 7 33.56 -59.20 -37.68
CA LYS A 7 33.97 -57.82 -37.53
C LYS A 7 32.83 -56.84 -37.80
N ASP A 8 32.04 -57.14 -38.85
CA ASP A 8 30.91 -56.26 -39.18
C ASP A 8 29.78 -56.23 -38.10
N ASP A 9 29.53 -57.41 -37.50
CA ASP A 9 28.51 -57.49 -36.44
C ASP A 9 28.94 -56.72 -35.11
N LYS A 10 30.22 -56.77 -34.77
CA LYS A 10 30.75 -56.04 -33.63
C LYS A 10 30.72 -54.54 -33.84
N VAL A 11 30.98 -54.05 -35.05
CA VAL A 11 30.92 -52.63 -35.38
C VAL A 11 29.48 -52.14 -35.39
N LYS A 12 28.51 -52.88 -35.80
CA LYS A 12 27.09 -52.57 -35.80
C LYS A 12 26.54 -52.52 -34.36
N ASP A 13 26.96 -53.43 -33.49
CA ASP A 13 26.52 -53.39 -32.06
C ASP A 13 27.14 -52.26 -31.29
N GLN A 14 28.36 -51.83 -31.55
CA GLN A 14 28.97 -50.67 -30.94
C GLN A 14 28.26 -49.39 -31.38
N LYS A 15 27.97 -49.22 -32.64
CA LYS A 15 27.25 -48.05 -33.16
C LYS A 15 25.83 -47.93 -32.60
N ARG A 16 25.15 -49.08 -32.41
CA ARG A 16 23.81 -49.14 -31.80
C ARG A 16 23.81 -48.75 -30.31
N LYS A 17 24.88 -49.11 -29.59
CA LYS A 17 25.05 -48.71 -28.19
C LYS A 17 25.36 -47.22 -28.03
N GLU A 18 26.16 -46.65 -28.94
CA GLU A 18 26.46 -45.21 -28.93
C GLU A 18 25.23 -44.36 -29.28
N ASP A 19 24.43 -44.78 -30.26
CA ASP A 19 23.18 -44.08 -30.63
C ASP A 19 22.09 -44.14 -29.51
N SER A 20 22.04 -45.24 -28.76
CA SER A 20 21.09 -45.35 -27.63
C SER A 20 21.50 -44.51 -26.42
N PHE A 21 22.81 -44.36 -26.18
CA PHE A 21 23.33 -43.55 -25.08
C PHE A 21 23.15 -42.05 -25.36
N SER A 22 23.33 -41.61 -26.62
CA SER A 22 23.15 -40.21 -27.00
C SER A 22 21.68 -39.76 -26.92
N LYS A 23 20.73 -40.63 -27.24
CA LYS A 23 19.30 -40.33 -27.11
C LYS A 23 18.83 -40.22 -25.66
N GLY A 24 19.39 -41.03 -24.75
CA GLY A 24 19.06 -40.98 -23.32
C GLY A 24 19.52 -39.70 -22.62
N THR A 25 20.70 -39.20 -22.98
CA THR A 25 21.27 -37.98 -22.36
C THR A 25 20.58 -36.71 -22.82
N ASN A 26 20.06 -36.62 -24.03
CA ASN A 26 19.33 -35.47 -24.53
C ASN A 26 17.92 -35.35 -23.91
N PHE A 27 17.30 -36.49 -23.61
CA PHE A 27 15.97 -36.49 -22.97
C PHE A 27 16.02 -36.05 -21.50
N SER A 28 17.08 -36.38 -20.76
CA SER A 28 17.29 -35.95 -19.39
C SER A 28 17.64 -34.46 -19.30
N LYS A 29 18.43 -33.93 -20.22
CA LYS A 29 18.76 -32.50 -20.30
C LYS A 29 17.53 -31.63 -20.60
N GLY A 30 16.66 -32.07 -21.51
CA GLY A 30 15.43 -31.36 -21.82
C GLY A 30 14.49 -31.25 -20.62
N ARG A 31 14.32 -32.32 -19.87
CA ARG A 31 13.51 -32.29 -18.61
C ARG A 31 14.09 -31.35 -17.56
N SER A 32 15.40 -31.36 -17.35
CA SER A 32 16.06 -30.46 -16.39
C SER A 32 15.84 -28.97 -16.74
N ILE A 33 15.92 -28.63 -18.03
CA ILE A 33 15.69 -27.25 -18.51
C ILE A 33 14.24 -26.84 -18.26
N VAL A 34 13.27 -27.70 -18.56
CA VAL A 34 11.84 -27.40 -18.32
C VAL A 34 11.56 -27.17 -16.80
N TYR A 35 12.11 -28.03 -15.93
CA TYR A 35 11.95 -27.83 -14.47
C TYR A 35 12.61 -26.53 -14.00
N SER A 36 13.75 -26.14 -14.53
CA SER A 36 14.40 -24.90 -14.18
C SER A 36 13.59 -23.66 -14.59
N ILE A 37 12.99 -23.69 -15.78
CA ILE A 37 12.12 -22.62 -16.27
C ILE A 37 10.83 -22.52 -15.43
N THR A 38 10.18 -23.65 -15.14
CA THR A 38 8.96 -23.64 -14.32
C THR A 38 9.23 -23.17 -12.90
N LEU A 39 10.36 -23.56 -12.29
CA LEU A 39 10.77 -23.08 -10.99
C LEU A 39 11.04 -21.57 -11.00
N ALA A 40 11.77 -21.06 -11.98
CA ALA A 40 12.04 -19.64 -12.13
C ALA A 40 10.75 -18.83 -12.28
N MET A 41 9.80 -19.30 -13.09
CA MET A 41 8.48 -18.65 -13.23
C MET A 41 7.70 -18.65 -11.90
N ALA A 42 7.71 -19.78 -11.17
CA ALA A 42 7.04 -19.86 -9.87
C ALA A 42 7.64 -18.89 -8.86
N VAL A 43 8.96 -18.75 -8.80
CA VAL A 43 9.66 -17.78 -7.94
C VAL A 43 9.30 -16.35 -8.34
N CYS A 44 9.28 -16.02 -9.63
CA CYS A 44 8.88 -14.68 -10.10
C CYS A 44 7.43 -14.35 -9.74
N LEU A 45 6.51 -15.30 -9.85
CA LEU A 45 5.11 -15.11 -9.45
C LEU A 45 4.97 -14.91 -7.94
N LEU A 46 5.65 -15.70 -7.13
CA LEU A 46 5.62 -15.57 -5.67
C LEU A 46 6.22 -14.26 -5.20
N THR A 47 7.33 -13.82 -5.78
CA THR A 47 7.93 -12.52 -5.46
C THR A 47 7.03 -11.36 -5.88
N GLY A 48 6.41 -11.43 -7.06
CA GLY A 48 5.44 -10.45 -7.53
C GLY A 48 4.22 -10.34 -6.58
N LEU A 49 3.67 -11.46 -6.15
CA LEU A 49 2.58 -11.49 -5.17
C LEU A 49 3.00 -10.92 -3.81
N ALA A 50 4.19 -11.25 -3.33
CA ALA A 50 4.71 -10.72 -2.06
C ALA A 50 4.90 -9.20 -2.11
N ILE A 51 5.42 -8.67 -3.23
CA ILE A 51 5.58 -7.22 -3.43
C ILE A 51 4.22 -6.53 -3.44
N THR A 52 3.24 -7.03 -4.21
CA THR A 52 1.90 -6.43 -4.28
C THR A 52 1.19 -6.45 -2.94
N PHE A 53 1.33 -7.53 -2.17
CA PHE A 53 0.76 -7.62 -0.83
C PHE A 53 1.39 -6.60 0.13
N ASN A 54 2.71 -6.46 0.11
CA ASN A 54 3.41 -5.47 0.93
C ASN A 54 3.02 -4.03 0.58
N VAL A 55 2.90 -3.71 -0.71
CA VAL A 55 2.46 -2.38 -1.15
C VAL A 55 1.06 -2.08 -0.63
N LYS A 56 0.10 -2.98 -0.81
CA LYS A 56 -1.27 -2.81 -0.28
C LYS A 56 -1.31 -2.64 1.23
N ARG A 57 -0.49 -3.39 1.97
CA ARG A 57 -0.39 -3.27 3.43
C ARG A 57 0.14 -1.89 3.85
N ILE A 58 1.16 -1.38 3.16
CA ILE A 58 1.72 -0.05 3.43
C ILE A 58 0.67 1.04 3.11
N GLU A 59 -0.03 0.93 1.99
CA GLU A 59 -1.10 1.86 1.61
C GLU A 59 -2.24 1.86 2.63
N ALA A 60 -2.69 0.69 3.07
CA ALA A 60 -3.72 0.57 4.10
C ALA A 60 -3.30 1.23 5.42
N LYS A 61 -2.05 1.02 5.86
CA LYS A 61 -1.51 1.66 7.05
C LYS A 61 -1.44 3.19 6.90
N ARG A 62 -0.99 3.70 5.76
CA ARG A 62 -0.93 5.13 5.46
C ARG A 62 -2.32 5.76 5.47
N THR A 63 -3.29 5.10 4.83
CA THR A 63 -4.68 5.53 4.82
C THR A 63 -5.25 5.60 6.25
N SER A 64 -4.97 4.61 7.10
CA SER A 64 -5.39 4.61 8.50
C SER A 64 -4.81 5.79 9.28
N ILE A 65 -3.51 6.07 9.12
CA ILE A 65 -2.84 7.23 9.74
C ILE A 65 -3.49 8.54 9.28
N ALA A 66 -3.81 8.68 8.01
CA ALA A 66 -4.43 9.89 7.50
C ALA A 66 -5.88 10.07 8.00
N ILE A 67 -6.64 8.98 8.16
CA ILE A 67 -7.96 9.01 8.79
C ILE A 67 -7.85 9.50 10.24
N GLU A 68 -6.92 8.92 11.00
CA GLU A 68 -6.65 9.32 12.38
C GLU A 68 -6.26 10.81 12.46
N ALA A 69 -5.41 11.30 11.53
CA ALA A 69 -5.07 12.70 11.46
C ALA A 69 -6.28 13.62 11.28
N VAL A 70 -7.21 13.28 10.38
CA VAL A 70 -8.43 14.06 10.17
C VAL A 70 -9.35 14.01 11.41
N GLN A 71 -9.44 12.84 12.05
CA GLN A 71 -10.20 12.69 13.29
C GLN A 71 -9.59 13.53 14.42
N ASP A 72 -8.28 13.47 14.61
CA ASP A 72 -7.59 14.26 15.63
C ASP A 72 -7.72 15.78 15.38
N LEU A 73 -7.86 16.21 14.12
CA LEU A 73 -8.07 17.62 13.78
C LEU A 73 -9.46 18.13 14.14
N TYR A 74 -10.50 17.30 14.05
CA TYR A 74 -11.88 17.80 14.06
C TYR A 74 -12.85 17.03 14.95
N GLN A 75 -12.50 15.82 15.40
CA GLN A 75 -13.38 15.05 16.26
C GLN A 75 -13.13 15.40 17.72
N PHE A 76 -14.17 15.91 18.40
CA PHE A 76 -14.10 16.25 19.80
C PHE A 76 -15.48 16.18 20.47
N SER A 77 -15.49 15.90 21.76
CA SER A 77 -16.65 16.05 22.64
C SER A 77 -16.51 17.27 23.57
N LYS A 78 -15.28 17.63 23.89
CA LYS A 78 -14.91 18.78 24.72
C LYS A 78 -13.69 19.48 24.12
N VAL A 79 -13.46 20.74 24.47
CA VAL A 79 -12.32 21.52 24.01
C VAL A 79 -10.98 20.87 24.36
N GLU A 80 -10.87 20.27 25.54
CA GLU A 80 -9.66 19.59 26.00
C GLU A 80 -9.31 18.35 25.16
N ASP A 81 -10.27 17.78 24.45
CA ASP A 81 -10.01 16.66 23.52
C ASP A 81 -9.23 17.14 22.30
N LEU A 82 -9.52 18.34 21.79
CA LEU A 82 -8.77 18.95 20.68
C LEU A 82 -7.30 19.17 21.05
N ASP A 83 -7.01 19.68 22.25
CA ASP A 83 -5.63 19.87 22.68
C ASP A 83 -4.84 18.54 22.72
N LYS A 84 -5.46 17.51 23.29
CA LYS A 84 -4.86 16.17 23.32
C LYS A 84 -4.64 15.60 21.92
N ASN A 85 -5.59 15.80 21.05
CA ASN A 85 -5.53 15.32 19.67
C ASN A 85 -4.46 16.05 18.87
N MET A 86 -4.29 17.37 19.06
CA MET A 86 -3.22 18.13 18.43
C MET A 86 -1.83 17.62 18.82
N VAL A 87 -1.65 17.17 20.07
CA VAL A 87 -0.36 16.58 20.49
C VAL A 87 -0.07 15.27 19.74
N LYS A 88 -1.08 14.43 19.52
CA LYS A 88 -0.92 13.16 18.78
C LYS A 88 -0.50 13.34 17.31
N LEU A 89 -0.97 14.42 16.65
CA LEU A 89 -0.59 14.74 15.27
C LEU A 89 0.92 14.80 15.06
N LYS A 90 1.70 15.13 16.10
CA LYS A 90 3.14 15.21 16.07
C LYS A 90 3.80 13.85 15.78
N ASP A 91 3.16 12.75 16.18
CA ASP A 91 3.75 11.42 16.07
C ASP A 91 3.76 10.92 14.62
N PHE A 92 2.82 11.37 13.79
CA PHE A 92 2.66 10.90 12.42
C PHE A 92 2.76 11.98 11.35
N THR A 93 3.11 13.21 11.71
CA THR A 93 3.37 14.30 10.77
C THR A 93 4.84 14.72 10.79
N THR A 94 5.30 15.35 9.71
CA THR A 94 6.57 16.08 9.75
C THR A 94 6.39 17.38 10.55
N GLN A 95 7.47 17.92 11.10
CA GLN A 95 7.41 19.18 11.86
C GLN A 95 6.79 20.32 11.02
N SER A 96 7.07 20.37 9.73
CA SER A 96 6.49 21.39 8.82
C SER A 96 4.96 21.25 8.71
N VAL A 97 4.46 20.02 8.54
CA VAL A 97 3.02 19.74 8.46
C VAL A 97 2.36 19.97 9.82
N TYR A 98 3.01 19.51 10.89
CA TYR A 98 2.54 19.79 12.25
C TYR A 98 2.35 21.29 12.49
N ASN A 99 3.35 22.10 12.18
CA ASN A 99 3.27 23.55 12.30
C ASN A 99 2.17 24.15 11.39
N GLN A 100 2.04 23.65 10.15
CA GLN A 100 0.98 24.10 9.23
C GLN A 100 -0.42 23.82 9.79
N LEU A 101 -0.61 22.67 10.40
CA LEU A 101 -1.90 22.24 10.96
C LEU A 101 -2.20 22.86 12.33
N THR A 102 -1.14 23.29 13.04
CA THR A 102 -1.21 23.73 14.44
C THR A 102 -0.42 25.02 14.69
N VAL A 103 -0.43 25.96 13.73
CA VAL A 103 0.38 27.22 13.75
C VAL A 103 0.30 27.98 15.09
N ASP A 104 -0.84 27.89 15.71
CA ASP A 104 -1.02 28.22 17.13
C ASP A 104 -2.04 27.21 17.67
N ASN A 105 -1.58 26.25 18.47
CA ASN A 105 -2.45 25.19 18.98
C ASN A 105 -3.65 25.76 19.73
N GLU A 106 -3.43 26.74 20.58
CA GLU A 106 -4.50 27.37 21.40
C GLU A 106 -5.47 28.13 20.49
N GLU A 107 -4.96 28.94 19.57
CA GLU A 107 -5.81 29.70 18.64
C GLU A 107 -6.57 28.74 17.70
N ARG A 108 -5.93 27.70 17.14
CA ARG A 108 -6.61 26.73 16.30
C ARG A 108 -7.68 25.97 17.09
N THR A 109 -7.37 25.51 18.27
CA THR A 109 -8.32 24.81 19.16
C THR A 109 -9.51 25.68 19.46
N LEU A 110 -9.27 26.92 19.85
CA LEU A 110 -10.33 27.88 20.13
C LEU A 110 -11.17 28.17 18.87
N ASN A 111 -10.54 28.45 17.74
CA ASN A 111 -11.23 28.72 16.48
C ASN A 111 -12.06 27.52 16.00
N THR A 112 -11.54 26.29 16.13
CA THR A 112 -12.28 25.06 15.80
C THR A 112 -13.50 24.92 16.74
N TYR A 113 -13.30 25.10 18.03
CA TYR A 113 -14.38 25.06 19.03
C TYR A 113 -15.46 26.09 18.75
N LEU A 114 -15.08 27.36 18.51
CA LEU A 114 -16.01 28.44 18.18
C LEU A 114 -16.72 28.22 16.84
N LYS A 115 -16.03 27.72 15.83
CA LYS A 115 -16.59 27.37 14.51
C LYS A 115 -17.74 26.36 14.65
N PHE A 116 -17.60 25.43 15.57
CA PHE A 116 -18.62 24.42 15.86
C PHE A 116 -19.49 24.76 17.06
N LYS A 117 -19.48 26.03 17.53
CA LYS A 117 -20.30 26.55 18.61
C LYS A 117 -20.21 25.74 19.91
N GLY A 118 -19.05 25.14 20.16
CA GLY A 118 -18.79 24.34 21.35
C GLY A 118 -19.51 22.98 21.40
N ALA A 119 -20.23 22.61 20.37
CA ALA A 119 -20.94 21.33 20.33
C ALA A 119 -20.04 20.20 19.88
N PRO A 120 -20.24 18.97 20.39
CA PRO A 120 -19.51 17.79 19.98
C PRO A 120 -19.53 17.62 18.45
N THR A 121 -18.35 17.35 17.88
CA THR A 121 -18.19 17.21 16.42
C THR A 121 -17.69 15.81 16.09
N THR A 122 -18.33 15.18 15.12
CA THR A 122 -17.96 13.84 14.62
C THR A 122 -17.48 13.94 13.19
N VAL A 123 -16.38 13.24 12.91
CA VAL A 123 -15.83 13.07 11.57
C VAL A 123 -16.38 11.77 10.97
N ASN A 124 -17.08 11.86 9.84
CA ASN A 124 -17.56 10.69 9.10
C ASN A 124 -16.77 10.57 7.80
N VAL A 125 -15.97 9.52 7.68
CA VAL A 125 -15.19 9.26 6.48
C VAL A 125 -16.10 8.68 5.39
N VAL A 126 -16.26 9.41 4.30
CA VAL A 126 -17.06 9.00 3.13
C VAL A 126 -16.23 8.12 2.20
N LYS A 127 -14.97 8.52 1.96
CA LYS A 127 -14.04 7.78 1.11
C LYS A 127 -12.60 8.05 1.53
N ALA A 128 -11.79 7.01 1.55
CA ALA A 128 -10.36 7.13 1.78
C ALA A 128 -9.58 6.39 0.71
N THR A 129 -8.49 6.99 0.24
CA THR A 129 -7.56 6.43 -0.74
C THR A 129 -6.13 6.62 -0.25
N SER A 130 -5.13 6.22 -1.00
CA SER A 130 -3.71 6.44 -0.67
C SER A 130 -3.23 7.89 -0.74
N SER A 131 -4.07 8.82 -1.22
CA SER A 131 -3.68 10.23 -1.45
C SER A 131 -4.70 11.26 -0.97
N TYR A 132 -5.93 10.85 -0.65
CA TYR A 132 -6.95 11.75 -0.15
C TYR A 132 -8.02 11.04 0.69
N ILE A 133 -8.65 11.80 1.56
CA ILE A 133 -9.85 11.42 2.33
C ILE A 133 -10.95 12.42 2.02
N LEU A 134 -12.14 11.92 1.67
CA LEU A 134 -13.39 12.67 1.70
C LEU A 134 -14.07 12.38 3.02
N TYR A 135 -14.47 13.42 3.72
CA TYR A 135 -15.15 13.29 4.98
C TYR A 135 -16.20 14.39 5.18
N THR A 136 -17.15 14.13 6.05
CA THR A 136 -18.13 15.09 6.52
C THR A 136 -17.92 15.37 7.99
N LEU A 137 -18.33 16.55 8.41
CA LEU A 137 -18.37 16.95 9.81
C LEU A 137 -19.82 17.08 10.23
N THR A 138 -20.20 16.29 11.22
CA THR A 138 -21.54 16.34 11.81
C THR A 138 -21.49 16.97 13.19
N ASN A 139 -22.35 17.95 13.40
CA ASN A 139 -22.46 18.71 14.63
C ASN A 139 -23.92 19.19 14.79
N GLU A 140 -24.49 19.14 15.99
CA GLU A 140 -25.88 19.51 16.25
C GLU A 140 -26.24 20.97 15.92
N ASN A 141 -25.23 21.87 15.87
CA ASN A 141 -25.39 23.27 15.55
C ASN A 141 -25.18 23.62 14.07
N ILE A 142 -25.02 22.63 13.22
CA ILE A 142 -24.81 22.80 11.79
C ILE A 142 -25.94 22.08 11.02
N ASP A 143 -26.76 22.86 10.30
CA ASP A 143 -27.93 22.35 9.59
C ASP A 143 -27.62 21.41 8.40
N LYS A 144 -26.37 21.41 7.94
CA LYS A 144 -25.93 20.56 6.80
C LYS A 144 -24.57 19.98 7.08
N ASP A 145 -24.42 18.71 6.73
CA ASP A 145 -23.11 18.07 6.67
C ASP A 145 -22.24 18.77 5.64
N ARG A 146 -21.06 19.20 6.08
CA ARG A 146 -20.07 19.79 5.19
C ARG A 146 -19.14 18.70 4.69
N VAL A 147 -18.92 18.66 3.37
CA VAL A 147 -18.00 17.72 2.73
C VAL A 147 -16.65 18.38 2.55
N PHE A 148 -15.62 17.72 3.01
CA PHE A 148 -14.22 18.17 2.93
C PHE A 148 -13.39 17.14 2.21
N ILE A 149 -12.34 17.60 1.54
CA ILE A 149 -11.27 16.79 1.01
C ILE A 149 -9.97 17.11 1.73
N PHE A 150 -9.32 16.09 2.27
CA PHE A 150 -7.99 16.16 2.86
C PHE A 150 -7.04 15.38 1.97
N MET A 151 -6.19 16.09 1.22
CA MET A 151 -5.16 15.51 0.38
C MET A 151 -3.83 15.45 1.13
N TYR A 152 -3.07 14.36 0.96
CA TYR A 152 -1.86 14.12 1.71
C TYR A 152 -0.82 13.32 0.94
N ASP A 153 0.46 13.57 1.27
CA ASP A 153 1.59 12.77 0.83
C ASP A 153 2.39 12.25 2.03
N PHE A 154 2.98 11.08 1.89
CA PHE A 154 3.88 10.50 2.90
C PHE A 154 5.35 10.58 2.46
N ASN A 155 6.25 10.83 3.41
CA ASN A 155 7.68 10.68 3.18
C ASN A 155 8.12 9.19 3.30
N SER A 156 9.40 8.93 3.06
CA SER A 156 9.98 7.58 3.18
C SER A 156 9.94 7.00 4.60
N LYS A 157 9.82 7.85 5.63
CA LYS A 157 9.71 7.44 7.04
C LYS A 157 8.27 7.10 7.44
N GLY A 158 7.30 7.26 6.53
CA GLY A 158 5.89 6.98 6.81
C GLY A 158 5.17 8.09 7.58
N GLN A 159 5.68 9.32 7.55
CA GLN A 159 5.04 10.50 8.13
C GLN A 159 4.35 11.30 7.04
N ILE A 160 3.22 11.93 7.35
CA ILE A 160 2.54 12.90 6.47
C ILE A 160 3.48 14.08 6.29
N SER A 161 3.88 14.34 5.04
CA SER A 161 4.89 15.34 4.67
C SER A 161 4.34 16.53 3.90
N LYS A 162 3.11 16.39 3.37
CA LYS A 162 2.35 17.47 2.73
C LYS A 162 0.87 17.27 3.04
N VAL A 163 0.16 18.37 3.18
CA VAL A 163 -1.29 18.39 3.33
C VAL A 163 -1.89 19.55 2.55
N ARG A 164 -3.07 19.31 2.02
CA ARG A 164 -3.97 20.32 1.50
C ARG A 164 -5.38 19.94 1.86
N GLU A 165 -6.11 20.88 2.41
CA GLU A 165 -7.52 20.73 2.77
C GLU A 165 -8.36 21.76 2.03
N SER A 166 -9.53 21.35 1.58
CA SER A 166 -10.54 22.23 1.00
C SER A 166 -11.94 21.74 1.31
N GLU A 167 -12.88 22.66 1.39
CA GLU A 167 -14.30 22.35 1.50
C GLU A 167 -14.86 22.10 0.09
N CYS A 168 -15.62 21.02 -0.09
CA CYS A 168 -16.27 20.67 -1.34
C CYS A 168 -17.73 21.14 -1.27
N LEU A 169 -18.02 22.30 -1.84
CA LEU A 169 -19.38 22.89 -1.79
C LEU A 169 -20.39 22.21 -2.71
N ASP A 170 -19.98 21.41 -3.71
CA ASP A 170 -20.83 20.98 -4.82
C ASP A 170 -21.07 19.45 -4.95
N PHE A 171 -20.65 18.65 -4.00
CA PHE A 171 -20.80 17.19 -4.12
C PHE A 171 -22.16 16.60 -3.72
N LEU A 172 -23.09 17.43 -3.24
CA LEU A 172 -24.42 17.01 -2.74
C LEU A 172 -25.60 17.58 -3.56
N LYS A 173 -25.34 18.00 -4.80
CA LYS A 173 -26.42 18.39 -5.72
C LYS A 173 -26.76 17.28 -6.70
#